data_5f6332cde5ba5804352f68ca5d4c8368
#
_entry.id   5f6332cde5ba5804352f68ca5d4c8368
#
_cell.length_a   1.000
_cell.length_b   1.000
_cell.length_c   1.000
_cell.angle_alpha   90.00
_cell.angle_beta   90.00
_cell.angle_gamma   90.00
#
_symmetry.space_group_name_H-M   'P 1'
#
loop_
_entity.id
_entity.type
_entity.pdbx_description
1 polymer ?
#
loop_
_entity_poly.entity_id
_entity_poly.type
_entity_poly.pdbx_seq_one_letter_code
_entity_poly.pdbx_strand_id
1 'polypeptide(L)'
;MSRDVRALALILGVSGVLHFALPKPYAAIVPKPLPYKRELVYASGVAELGCAAMLTQPSTRRLGGLLSFGLLLAVFPANIQMTIDGFRRSSSPTWYKIGLLLRLPMQIPPLRWALAAARS
;
A
#
# COMPACT_ATOMS: atom_id res chain seq x y z
N MET A 1 0.53 7.00 20.96
CA MET A 1 0.12 6.55 19.61
C MET A 1 -1.00 5.54 19.74
N SER A 2 -2.08 5.74 19.00
CA SER A 2 -3.22 4.84 19.06
C SER A 2 -2.89 3.48 18.43
N ARG A 3 -3.73 2.47 18.74
CA ARG A 3 -3.59 1.13 18.17
C ARG A 3 -3.68 1.17 16.64
N ASP A 4 -4.60 1.97 16.10
CA ASP A 4 -4.81 2.08 14.65
C ASP A 4 -3.60 2.69 13.95
N VAL A 5 -3.05 3.76 14.50
CA VAL A 5 -1.87 4.42 13.96
C VAL A 5 -0.65 3.49 14.03
N ARG A 6 -0.54 2.75 15.13
CA ARG A 6 0.55 1.78 15.31
C ARG A 6 0.46 0.65 14.26
N ALA A 7 -0.76 0.15 14.02
CA ALA A 7 -0.98 -0.87 12.99
C ALA A 7 -0.61 -0.35 11.61
N LEU A 8 -1.01 0.88 11.28
CA LEU A 8 -0.68 1.50 10.00
C LEU A 8 0.85 1.66 9.85
N ALA A 9 1.52 2.17 10.88
CA ALA A 9 2.97 2.35 10.83
C ALA A 9 3.69 1.01 10.59
N LEU A 10 3.24 -0.05 11.26
CA LEU A 10 3.82 -1.38 11.09
C LEU A 10 3.60 -1.91 9.67
N ILE A 11 2.39 -1.78 9.15
CA ILE A 11 2.06 -2.24 7.80
C ILE A 11 2.89 -1.49 6.76
N LEU A 12 2.98 -0.17 6.87
CA LEU A 12 3.76 0.63 5.92
C LEU A 12 5.25 0.33 6.04
N GLY A 13 5.75 0.13 7.26
CA GLY A 13 7.15 -0.22 7.47
C GLY A 13 7.51 -1.56 6.84
N VAL A 14 6.72 -2.59 7.09
CA VAL A 14 6.95 -3.92 6.51
C VAL A 14 6.80 -3.87 4.99
N SER A 15 5.74 -3.25 4.50
CA SER A 15 5.49 -3.13 3.05
C SER A 15 6.61 -2.37 2.36
N GLY A 16 7.08 -1.27 2.96
CA GLY A 16 8.18 -0.49 2.39
C GLY A 16 9.46 -1.31 2.26
N VAL A 17 9.79 -2.10 3.28
CA VAL A 17 10.95 -3.00 3.22
C VAL A 17 10.76 -4.04 2.11
N LEU A 18 9.56 -4.62 2.00
CA LEU A 18 9.27 -5.63 0.98
C LEU A 18 9.39 -5.08 -0.44
N HIS A 19 9.12 -3.80 -0.65
CA HIS A 19 9.31 -3.18 -1.97
C HIS A 19 10.77 -3.25 -2.43
N PHE A 20 11.72 -3.21 -1.50
CA PHE A 20 13.14 -3.34 -1.83
C PHE A 20 13.61 -4.79 -1.86
N ALA A 21 13.06 -5.62 -0.99
CA ALA A 21 13.45 -7.03 -0.90
C ALA A 21 12.85 -7.87 -2.04
N LEU A 22 11.62 -7.56 -2.46
CA LEU A 22 10.87 -8.31 -3.47
C LEU A 22 10.26 -7.38 -4.52
N PRO A 23 11.09 -6.68 -5.33
CA PRO A 23 10.57 -5.68 -6.27
C PRO A 23 9.77 -6.29 -7.43
N LYS A 24 10.06 -7.54 -7.83
CA LYS A 24 9.41 -8.16 -9.00
C LYS A 24 7.90 -8.31 -8.85
N PRO A 25 7.36 -8.87 -7.73
CA PRO A 25 5.91 -8.95 -7.56
C PRO A 25 5.23 -7.58 -7.59
N TYR A 26 5.84 -6.57 -6.99
CA TYR A 26 5.27 -5.22 -6.98
C TYR A 26 5.30 -4.59 -8.38
N ALA A 27 6.39 -4.78 -9.12
CA ALA A 27 6.49 -4.26 -10.49
C ALA A 27 5.43 -4.88 -11.39
N ALA A 28 5.07 -6.13 -11.15
CA ALA A 28 4.07 -6.84 -11.95
C ALA A 28 2.67 -6.25 -11.83
N ILE A 29 2.34 -5.58 -10.71
CA ILE A 29 1.03 -4.98 -10.49
C ILE A 29 0.97 -3.49 -10.80
N VAL A 30 2.08 -2.87 -11.21
CA VAL A 30 2.07 -1.49 -11.67
C VAL A 30 1.25 -1.43 -12.97
N PRO A 31 0.33 -0.45 -13.13
CA PRO A 31 -0.46 -0.34 -14.36
C PRO A 31 0.41 -0.33 -15.60
N LYS A 32 0.01 -1.12 -16.62
CA LYS A 32 0.82 -1.36 -17.82
C LYS A 32 1.28 -0.11 -18.55
N PRO A 33 0.48 0.97 -18.69
CA PRO A 33 0.92 2.17 -19.38
C PRO A 33 2.06 2.92 -18.71
N LEU A 34 2.29 2.68 -17.41
CA LEU A 34 3.31 3.42 -16.67
C LEU A 34 4.71 2.86 -16.96
N PRO A 35 5.68 3.74 -17.29
CA PRO A 35 7.08 3.34 -17.48
C PRO A 35 7.81 3.25 -16.14
N TYR A 36 9.06 2.74 -16.20
CA TYR A 36 9.95 2.71 -15.04
C TYR A 36 9.34 2.00 -13.82
N LYS A 37 8.78 0.80 -14.05
CA LYS A 37 8.05 0.06 -13.02
C LYS A 37 8.88 -0.22 -11.77
N ARG A 38 10.16 -0.60 -11.93
CA ARG A 38 11.05 -0.89 -10.81
C ARG A 38 11.33 0.37 -9.99
N GLU A 39 11.58 1.49 -10.68
CA GLU A 39 11.83 2.77 -10.04
C GLU A 39 10.59 3.26 -9.29
N LEU A 40 9.39 3.04 -9.84
CA LEU A 40 8.14 3.35 -9.17
C LEU A 40 7.96 2.52 -7.90
N VAL A 41 8.32 1.23 -7.94
CA VAL A 41 8.27 0.36 -6.77
C VAL A 41 9.22 0.88 -5.68
N TYR A 42 10.43 1.23 -6.03
CA TYR A 42 11.40 1.75 -5.06
C TYR A 42 10.96 3.11 -4.50
N ALA A 43 10.45 3.99 -5.34
CA ALA A 43 9.93 5.28 -4.88
C ALA A 43 8.77 5.10 -3.91
N SER A 44 7.86 4.19 -4.21
CA SER A 44 6.74 3.86 -3.33
C SER A 44 7.24 3.29 -2.01
N GLY A 45 8.27 2.43 -2.04
CA GLY A 45 8.87 1.87 -0.82
C GLY A 45 9.47 2.95 0.06
N VAL A 46 10.19 3.91 -0.52
CA VAL A 46 10.74 5.05 0.22
C VAL A 46 9.61 5.88 0.83
N ALA A 47 8.55 6.14 0.06
CA ALA A 47 7.41 6.90 0.55
C ALA A 47 6.73 6.18 1.73
N GLU A 48 6.56 4.87 1.64
CA GLU A 48 5.95 4.08 2.73
C GLU A 48 6.81 4.10 3.99
N LEU A 49 8.12 3.93 3.86
CA LEU A 49 9.03 3.98 5.00
C LEU A 49 9.05 5.37 5.64
N GLY A 50 9.04 6.41 4.81
CA GLY A 50 8.97 7.79 5.28
C GLY A 50 7.66 8.05 6.04
N CYS A 51 6.53 7.60 5.50
CA CYS A 51 5.23 7.71 6.18
C CYS A 51 5.23 6.96 7.51
N ALA A 52 5.78 5.74 7.54
CA ALA A 52 5.86 4.95 8.76
C ALA A 52 6.65 5.68 9.83
N ALA A 53 7.80 6.25 9.47
CA ALA A 53 8.63 7.02 10.39
C ALA A 53 7.88 8.25 10.92
N MET A 54 7.20 8.98 10.04
CA MET A 54 6.45 10.19 10.42
C MET A 54 5.30 9.87 11.38
N LEU A 55 4.65 8.72 11.20
CA LEU A 55 3.56 8.29 12.07
C LEU A 55 4.03 8.00 13.50
N THR A 56 5.29 7.60 13.68
CA THR A 56 5.82 7.29 15.01
C THR A 56 6.22 8.51 15.81
N GLN A 57 6.34 9.68 15.18
CA GLN A 57 6.75 10.91 15.83
C GLN A 57 5.54 11.83 16.04
N PRO A 58 5.28 12.29 17.27
CA PRO A 58 4.12 13.18 17.53
C PRO A 58 4.12 14.44 16.67
N SER A 59 5.30 15.02 16.41
CA SER A 59 5.42 16.28 15.65
C SER A 59 5.10 16.13 14.17
N THR A 60 5.25 14.93 13.60
CA THR A 60 5.04 14.67 12.16
C THR A 60 3.87 13.73 11.89
N ARG A 61 3.18 13.27 12.94
CA ARG A 61 2.11 12.25 12.80
C ARG A 61 0.97 12.71 11.92
N ARG A 62 0.53 13.96 12.05
CA ARG A 62 -0.58 14.48 11.21
C ARG A 62 -0.21 14.48 9.74
N LEU A 63 0.99 14.98 9.43
CA LEU A 63 1.48 14.99 8.05
C LEU A 63 1.67 13.56 7.54
N GLY A 64 2.23 12.67 8.37
CA GLY A 64 2.37 11.26 8.04
C GLY A 64 1.04 10.60 7.72
N GLY A 65 -0.01 10.94 8.47
CA GLY A 65 -1.36 10.46 8.20
C GLY A 65 -1.91 10.94 6.86
N LEU A 66 -1.75 12.21 6.55
CA LEU A 66 -2.19 12.77 5.28
C LEU A 66 -1.44 12.15 4.10
N LEU A 67 -0.12 12.03 4.21
CA LEU A 67 0.70 11.42 3.16
C LEU A 67 0.38 9.94 3.00
N SER A 68 0.15 9.23 4.11
CA SER A 68 -0.25 7.82 4.07
C SER A 68 -1.59 7.64 3.37
N PHE A 69 -2.55 8.51 3.64
CA PHE A 69 -3.85 8.47 2.98
C PHE A 69 -3.71 8.66 1.48
N GLY A 70 -2.94 9.67 1.05
CA GLY A 70 -2.68 9.91 -0.37
C GLY A 70 -1.95 8.76 -1.03
N LEU A 71 -0.96 8.18 -0.35
CA LEU A 71 -0.21 7.04 -0.87
C LEU A 71 -1.10 5.81 -1.05
N LEU A 72 -1.96 5.52 -0.06
CA LEU A 72 -2.89 4.39 -0.14
C LEU A 72 -3.89 4.57 -1.29
N LEU A 73 -4.36 5.80 -1.52
CA LEU A 73 -5.21 6.08 -2.67
C LEU A 73 -4.45 5.90 -3.99
N ALA A 74 -3.19 6.30 -4.03
CA ALA A 74 -2.37 6.19 -5.23
C ALA A 74 -2.06 4.74 -5.61
N VAL A 75 -1.93 3.83 -4.62
CA VAL A 75 -1.66 2.42 -4.90
C VAL A 75 -2.93 1.61 -5.19
N PHE A 76 -4.10 2.19 -4.97
CA PHE A 76 -5.37 1.49 -5.22
C PHE A 76 -5.52 1.06 -6.69
N PRO A 77 -5.15 1.89 -7.71
CA PRO A 77 -5.17 1.43 -9.09
C PRO A 77 -4.32 0.18 -9.33
N ALA A 78 -3.17 0.06 -8.65
CA ALA A 78 -2.34 -1.15 -8.76
C ALA A 78 -3.06 -2.37 -8.19
N ASN A 79 -3.78 -2.22 -7.07
CA ASN A 79 -4.58 -3.30 -6.50
C ASN A 79 -5.71 -3.72 -7.44
N ILE A 80 -6.37 -2.76 -8.08
CA ILE A 80 -7.40 -3.03 -9.09
C ILE A 80 -6.80 -3.79 -10.27
N GLN A 81 -5.65 -3.35 -10.76
CA GLN A 81 -4.96 -3.99 -11.87
C GLN A 81 -4.60 -5.44 -11.55
N MET A 82 -4.09 -5.69 -10.34
CA MET A 82 -3.76 -7.03 -9.88
C MET A 82 -4.99 -7.94 -9.87
N THR A 83 -6.14 -7.42 -9.44
CA THR A 83 -7.40 -8.16 -9.41
C THR A 83 -7.85 -8.50 -10.83
N ILE A 84 -7.84 -7.53 -11.74
CA ILE A 84 -8.22 -7.73 -13.13
C ILE A 84 -7.34 -8.79 -13.79
N ASP A 85 -6.02 -8.68 -13.63
CA ASP A 85 -5.06 -9.61 -14.22
C ASP A 85 -5.27 -11.03 -13.68
N GLY A 86 -5.51 -11.17 -12.38
CA GLY A 86 -5.77 -12.46 -11.76
C GLY A 86 -7.02 -13.14 -12.31
N PHE A 87 -8.09 -12.36 -12.54
CA PHE A 87 -9.35 -12.90 -13.09
C PHE A 87 -9.24 -13.22 -14.59
N ARG A 88 -8.38 -12.53 -15.32
CA ARG A 88 -8.17 -12.78 -16.75
C ARG A 88 -7.31 -14.01 -17.01
N ARG A 89 -6.47 -14.42 -16.07
CA ARG A 89 -5.64 -15.61 -16.24
C ARG A 89 -6.48 -16.86 -16.07
N SER A 90 -6.54 -17.70 -17.08
CA SER A 90 -7.24 -18.98 -17.01
C SER A 90 -6.60 -19.95 -16.00
N SER A 91 -5.30 -19.78 -15.74
CA SER A 91 -4.55 -20.62 -14.80
C SER A 91 -4.73 -20.23 -13.35
N SER A 92 -5.37 -19.09 -13.05
CA SER A 92 -5.55 -18.65 -11.66
C SER A 92 -6.52 -19.56 -10.92
N PRO A 93 -6.13 -20.12 -9.77
CA PRO A 93 -7.05 -20.96 -8.98
C PRO A 93 -8.13 -20.11 -8.31
N THR A 94 -9.24 -20.74 -7.98
CA THR A 94 -10.40 -20.06 -7.37
C THR A 94 -10.03 -19.37 -6.06
N TRP A 95 -9.24 -20.02 -5.21
CA TRP A 95 -8.84 -19.42 -3.93
C TRP A 95 -8.06 -18.12 -4.11
N TYR A 96 -7.25 -18.04 -5.17
CA TYR A 96 -6.49 -16.84 -5.49
C TYR A 96 -7.41 -15.70 -5.92
N LYS A 97 -8.41 -15.99 -6.75
CA LYS A 97 -9.40 -15.01 -7.20
C LYS A 97 -10.21 -14.47 -6.03
N ILE A 98 -10.62 -15.34 -5.11
CA ILE A 98 -11.34 -14.93 -3.90
C ILE A 98 -10.46 -14.01 -3.05
N GLY A 99 -9.20 -14.36 -2.88
CA GLY A 99 -8.24 -13.54 -2.13
C GLY A 99 -8.08 -12.14 -2.73
N LEU A 100 -8.01 -12.04 -4.07
CA LEU A 100 -7.90 -10.76 -4.76
C LEU A 100 -9.13 -9.88 -4.52
N LEU A 101 -10.34 -10.48 -4.58
CA LEU A 101 -11.58 -9.73 -4.31
C LEU A 101 -11.65 -9.24 -2.87
N LEU A 102 -11.26 -10.07 -1.91
CA LEU A 102 -11.25 -9.70 -0.50
C LEU A 102 -10.23 -8.60 -0.21
N ARG A 103 -9.15 -8.56 -0.96
CA ARG A 103 -8.07 -7.59 -0.78
C ARG A 103 -8.54 -6.15 -1.04
N LEU A 104 -9.49 -5.95 -1.96
CA LEU A 104 -9.98 -4.61 -2.30
C LEU A 104 -10.65 -3.92 -1.11
N PRO A 105 -11.63 -4.55 -0.41
CA PRO A 105 -12.21 -3.92 0.78
C PRO A 105 -11.23 -3.84 1.95
N MET A 106 -10.21 -4.68 2.00
CA MET A 106 -9.18 -4.61 3.05
C MET A 106 -8.33 -3.35 2.97
N GLN A 107 -8.43 -2.58 1.88
CA GLN A 107 -7.82 -1.27 1.75
C GLN A 107 -8.47 -0.23 2.67
N ILE A 108 -9.72 -0.44 3.06
CA ILE A 108 -10.49 0.52 3.83
C ILE A 108 -9.93 0.75 5.25
N PRO A 109 -9.61 -0.30 6.05
CA PRO A 109 -9.05 -0.07 7.38
C PRO A 109 -7.78 0.79 7.38
N PRO A 110 -6.76 0.54 6.54
CA PRO A 110 -5.59 1.42 6.50
C PRO A 110 -5.93 2.87 6.15
N LEU A 111 -6.88 3.11 5.25
CA LEU A 111 -7.32 4.45 4.91
C LEU A 111 -7.93 5.15 6.13
N ARG A 112 -8.75 4.45 6.90
CA ARG A 112 -9.34 4.98 8.13
C ARG A 112 -8.28 5.28 9.18
N TRP A 113 -7.28 4.41 9.31
CA TRP A 113 -6.18 4.62 10.25
C TRP A 113 -5.35 5.84 9.86
N ALA A 114 -5.13 6.05 8.57
CA ALA A 114 -4.42 7.23 8.06
C ALA A 114 -5.19 8.52 8.38
N LEU A 115 -6.52 8.51 8.24
CA LEU A 115 -7.36 9.64 8.62
C LEU A 115 -7.30 9.89 10.12
N ALA A 116 -7.28 8.84 10.94
CA ALA A 116 -7.16 8.98 12.39
C ALA A 116 -5.83 9.67 12.75
N ALA A 117 -4.73 9.30 12.10
CA ALA A 117 -3.43 9.94 12.31
C ALA A 117 -3.46 11.41 11.87
N ALA A 118 -4.12 11.70 10.75
CA ALA A 118 -4.22 13.06 10.23
C ALA A 118 -5.03 13.99 11.14
N ARG A 119 -5.90 13.43 11.98
CA ARG A 119 -6.73 14.18 12.92
C ARG A 119 -6.13 14.28 14.30
N SER A 120 -5.04 13.61 14.56
CA SER A 120 -4.42 13.56 15.90
C SER A 120 -3.70 14.85 16.32
#